data_bc97f5f6756d6e3b10b6f16ffd2dfdc9
#
_entry.id   bc97f5f6756d6e3b10b6f16ffd2dfdc9
#
_cell.length_a   1.000
_cell.length_b   1.000
_cell.length_c   1.000
_cell.angle_alpha   90.00
_cell.angle_beta   90.00
_cell.angle_gamma   90.00
#
_symmetry.space_group_name_H-M   'P 1'
#
loop_
_entity.id
_entity.type
_entity.pdbx_description
1 polymer ?
#
loop_
_entity_poly.entity_id
_entity_poly.type
_entity_poly.pdbx_seq_one_letter_code
_entity_poly.pdbx_strand_id
1 'polypeptide(L)'
;MRVFWWTPLLKGRLEHVGFNLYLYGGLPLISGPVQIEIGSDCRVSGQTTFTGRTCAPSPPKLIVGDNVDIGWMTTIAIGKKVVLGNNVRIAGRTLLAGYPGHPLDAESRAAGLPETDEQVGDIVLEDNVWLATGVSVMAGVHIGCNTVVAAGSVVTHDLPANVLCGGTPAKVIYALDVMSKKHMTDANDEQ
;
A
#
# COMPACT_ATOMS: atom_id res chain seq x y z
N MET A 1 -5.21 -8.42 -24.77
CA MET A 1 -5.29 -7.09 -24.12
C MET A 1 -4.12 -6.87 -23.13
N ARG A 2 -3.96 -7.70 -22.07
CA ARG A 2 -2.95 -7.49 -21.03
C ARG A 2 -1.53 -7.31 -21.56
N VAL A 3 -1.01 -8.28 -22.32
CA VAL A 3 0.38 -8.32 -22.78
C VAL A 3 0.69 -7.24 -23.82
N PHE A 4 -0.26 -6.95 -24.70
CA PHE A 4 -0.03 -6.03 -25.83
C PHE A 4 -0.37 -4.57 -25.53
N TRP A 5 -1.23 -4.31 -24.54
CA TRP A 5 -1.69 -2.95 -24.25
C TRP A 5 -1.44 -2.53 -22.79
N TRP A 6 -1.99 -3.24 -21.82
CA TRP A 6 -1.96 -2.77 -20.44
C TRP A 6 -0.55 -2.76 -19.85
N THR A 7 0.18 -3.87 -20.01
CA THR A 7 1.53 -3.98 -19.44
C THR A 7 2.51 -3.00 -20.09
N PRO A 8 2.59 -2.86 -21.43
CA PRO A 8 3.46 -1.86 -22.06
C PRO A 8 3.08 -0.41 -21.69
N LEU A 9 1.77 -0.09 -21.66
CA LEU A 9 1.31 1.25 -21.29
C LEU A 9 1.67 1.59 -19.84
N LEU A 10 1.47 0.65 -18.92
CA LEU A 10 1.88 0.87 -17.52
C LEU A 10 3.39 1.01 -17.41
N LYS A 11 4.17 0.10 -18.02
CA LYS A 11 5.63 0.17 -17.99
C LYS A 11 6.19 1.50 -18.48
N GLY A 12 5.56 2.12 -19.49
CA GLY A 12 5.93 3.45 -19.98
C GLY A 12 5.65 4.60 -19.01
N ARG A 13 4.97 4.34 -17.89
CA ARG A 13 4.66 5.32 -16.83
C ARG A 13 5.46 5.09 -15.55
N LEU A 14 6.25 4.02 -15.48
CA LEU A 14 7.07 3.63 -14.33
C LEU A 14 8.51 4.07 -14.52
N GLU A 15 9.16 4.51 -13.45
CA GLU A 15 10.59 4.80 -13.42
C GLU A 15 11.41 3.49 -13.50
N HIS A 16 10.94 2.48 -12.78
CA HIS A 16 11.53 1.15 -12.78
C HIS A 16 10.45 0.07 -12.68
N VAL A 17 10.68 -1.05 -13.35
CA VAL A 17 9.84 -2.25 -13.21
C VAL A 17 10.68 -3.51 -13.38
N GLY A 18 10.54 -4.43 -12.41
CA GLY A 18 11.13 -5.76 -12.47
C GLY A 18 10.43 -6.68 -13.49
N PHE A 19 10.77 -7.95 -13.44
CA PHE A 19 10.17 -8.97 -14.32
C PHE A 19 8.84 -9.48 -13.75
N ASN A 20 8.07 -10.19 -14.60
CA ASN A 20 6.79 -10.84 -14.25
C ASN A 20 5.71 -9.92 -13.63
N LEU A 21 5.67 -8.63 -14.00
CA LEU A 21 4.54 -7.79 -13.61
C LEU A 21 3.23 -8.32 -14.21
N TYR A 22 2.27 -8.66 -13.36
CA TYR A 22 0.97 -9.19 -13.74
C TYR A 22 -0.16 -8.19 -13.47
N LEU A 23 -0.75 -7.64 -14.54
CA LEU A 23 -1.96 -6.81 -14.44
C LEU A 23 -3.21 -7.67 -14.60
N TYR A 24 -4.21 -7.47 -13.76
CA TYR A 24 -5.52 -8.11 -13.88
C TYR A 24 -6.66 -7.09 -13.78
N GLY A 25 -7.71 -7.27 -14.56
CA GLY A 25 -8.89 -6.40 -14.54
C GLY A 25 -8.74 -5.03 -15.18
N GLY A 26 -7.62 -4.73 -15.85
CA GLY A 26 -7.42 -3.48 -16.58
C GLY A 26 -6.07 -2.81 -16.33
N LEU A 27 -6.04 -1.49 -16.59
CA LEU A 27 -4.89 -0.62 -16.38
C LEU A 27 -5.14 0.24 -15.12
N PRO A 28 -4.22 0.29 -14.15
CA PRO A 28 -4.33 1.19 -13.01
C PRO A 28 -4.41 2.65 -13.43
N LEU A 29 -5.21 3.44 -12.72
CA LEU A 29 -5.23 4.89 -12.88
C LEU A 29 -4.02 5.50 -12.17
N ILE A 30 -3.22 6.27 -12.91
CA ILE A 30 -2.13 7.07 -12.35
C ILE A 30 -2.50 8.55 -12.54
N SER A 31 -2.59 9.29 -11.43
CA SER A 31 -2.98 10.70 -11.41
C SER A 31 -1.96 11.54 -10.64
N GLY A 32 -1.74 12.76 -11.10
CA GLY A 32 -0.78 13.68 -10.50
C GLY A 32 0.69 13.32 -10.76
N PRO A 33 1.62 14.11 -10.20
CA PRO A 33 3.06 13.92 -10.38
C PRO A 33 3.55 12.83 -9.43
N VAL A 34 3.66 11.60 -9.89
CA VAL A 34 4.14 10.48 -9.07
C VAL A 34 5.20 9.69 -9.82
N GLN A 35 6.32 9.40 -9.14
CA GLN A 35 7.35 8.46 -9.55
C GLN A 35 7.04 7.09 -8.96
N ILE A 36 7.03 6.06 -9.79
CA ILE A 36 6.63 4.71 -9.37
C ILE A 36 7.72 3.72 -9.76
N GLU A 37 8.20 2.99 -8.77
CA GLU A 37 9.11 1.86 -8.93
C GLU A 37 8.40 0.58 -8.47
N ILE A 38 8.40 -0.48 -9.29
CA ILE A 38 7.78 -1.76 -8.96
C ILE A 38 8.81 -2.86 -9.16
N GLY A 39 9.00 -3.69 -8.15
CA GLY A 39 9.86 -4.86 -8.18
C GLY A 39 9.34 -5.98 -9.08
N SER A 40 9.92 -7.16 -8.91
CA SER A 40 9.60 -8.34 -9.69
C SER A 40 8.43 -9.14 -9.09
N ASP A 41 7.79 -9.97 -9.91
CA ASP A 41 6.72 -10.89 -9.50
C ASP A 41 5.49 -10.22 -8.88
N CYS A 42 5.29 -8.93 -9.16
CA CYS A 42 4.19 -8.14 -8.61
C CYS A 42 2.89 -8.35 -9.38
N ARG A 43 1.77 -8.28 -8.64
CA ARG A 43 0.41 -8.35 -9.17
C ARG A 43 -0.33 -7.08 -8.83
N VAL A 44 -0.91 -6.42 -9.84
CA VAL A 44 -1.63 -5.15 -9.65
C VAL A 44 -2.98 -5.20 -10.34
N SER A 45 -4.03 -4.88 -9.61
CA SER A 45 -5.37 -4.75 -10.17
C SER A 45 -5.50 -3.48 -11.03
N GLY A 46 -6.16 -3.61 -12.17
CA GLY A 46 -6.46 -2.47 -13.05
C GLY A 46 -7.48 -1.49 -12.49
N GLN A 47 -8.14 -1.80 -11.39
CA GLN A 47 -9.05 -0.87 -10.69
C GLN A 47 -8.34 -0.18 -9.50
N THR A 48 -7.01 -0.20 -9.48
CA THR A 48 -6.20 0.49 -8.49
C THR A 48 -5.96 1.94 -8.94
N THR A 49 -5.89 2.85 -7.98
CA THR A 49 -5.52 4.26 -8.22
C THR A 49 -4.23 4.59 -7.48
N PHE A 50 -3.25 5.11 -8.21
CA PHE A 50 -2.05 5.74 -7.67
C PHE A 50 -2.16 7.24 -7.89
N THR A 51 -2.23 8.03 -6.83
CA THR A 51 -2.34 9.48 -6.95
C THR A 51 -1.23 10.20 -6.19
N GLY A 52 -0.47 11.02 -6.91
CA GLY A 52 0.58 11.87 -6.32
C GLY A 52 0.04 13.23 -5.94
N ARG A 53 0.45 13.73 -4.77
CA ARG A 53 0.14 15.07 -4.30
C ARG A 53 0.64 16.12 -5.28
N THR A 54 -0.25 16.98 -5.78
CA THR A 54 0.09 17.97 -6.83
C THR A 54 0.89 19.15 -6.31
N CYS A 55 0.75 19.52 -5.04
CA CYS A 55 1.44 20.63 -4.39
C CYS A 55 2.74 20.22 -3.70
N ALA A 56 3.24 19.01 -3.95
CA ALA A 56 4.50 18.55 -3.38
C ALA A 56 5.69 19.31 -4.00
N PRO A 57 6.72 19.68 -3.21
CA PRO A 57 7.91 20.38 -3.70
C PRO A 57 8.76 19.51 -4.66
N SER A 58 8.60 18.21 -4.61
CA SER A 58 9.19 17.24 -5.54
C SER A 58 8.19 16.12 -5.83
N PRO A 59 8.27 15.43 -6.98
CA PRO A 59 7.34 14.34 -7.29
C PRO A 59 7.31 13.29 -6.19
N PRO A 60 6.12 12.98 -5.63
CA PRO A 60 5.97 11.92 -4.65
C PRO A 60 6.43 10.56 -5.21
N LYS A 61 6.89 9.65 -4.34
CA LYS A 61 7.43 8.37 -4.74
C LYS A 61 6.63 7.21 -4.18
N LEU A 62 6.27 6.26 -5.05
CA LEU A 62 5.79 4.93 -4.67
C LEU A 62 6.90 3.91 -5.00
N ILE A 63 7.37 3.22 -3.96
CA ILE A 63 8.37 2.16 -4.08
C ILE A 63 7.70 0.85 -3.66
N VAL A 64 7.67 -0.10 -4.58
CA VAL A 64 7.07 -1.42 -4.37
C VAL A 64 8.15 -2.48 -4.52
N GLY A 65 8.35 -3.27 -3.48
CA GLY A 65 9.30 -4.39 -3.47
C GLY A 65 8.87 -5.56 -4.36
N ASP A 66 9.50 -6.70 -4.15
CA ASP A 66 9.23 -7.90 -4.93
C ASP A 66 8.03 -8.69 -4.39
N ASN A 67 7.36 -9.44 -5.26
CA ASN A 67 6.24 -10.32 -4.92
C ASN A 67 5.11 -9.63 -4.14
N VAL A 68 4.75 -8.41 -4.54
CA VAL A 68 3.67 -7.63 -3.93
C VAL A 68 2.36 -7.83 -4.70
N ASP A 69 1.25 -7.99 -3.98
CA ASP A 69 -0.11 -8.06 -4.56
C ASP A 69 -0.93 -6.85 -4.12
N ILE A 70 -1.36 -6.03 -5.08
CA ILE A 70 -2.23 -4.86 -4.86
C ILE A 70 -3.61 -5.17 -5.42
N GLY A 71 -4.55 -5.39 -4.50
CA GLY A 71 -5.92 -5.79 -4.79
C GLY A 71 -6.77 -4.69 -5.43
N TRP A 72 -7.91 -5.09 -5.94
CA TRP A 72 -8.83 -4.25 -6.70
C TRP A 72 -9.46 -3.12 -5.86
N MET A 73 -9.76 -1.99 -6.50
CA MET A 73 -10.31 -0.79 -5.87
C MET A 73 -9.44 -0.23 -4.72
N THR A 74 -8.15 -0.56 -4.71
CA THR A 74 -7.19 0.03 -3.78
C THR A 74 -6.81 1.43 -4.25
N THR A 75 -6.71 2.36 -3.32
CA THR A 75 -6.20 3.71 -3.57
C THR A 75 -4.94 3.94 -2.77
N ILE A 76 -3.88 4.35 -3.44
CA ILE A 76 -2.63 4.78 -2.81
C ILE A 76 -2.43 6.25 -3.12
N ALA A 77 -2.70 7.10 -2.12
CA ALA A 77 -2.49 8.53 -2.17
C ALA A 77 -1.11 8.87 -1.60
N ILE A 78 -0.18 9.22 -2.47
CA ILE A 78 1.23 9.41 -2.14
C ILE A 78 1.48 10.89 -1.86
N GLY A 79 1.74 11.25 -0.59
CA GLY A 79 2.02 12.61 -0.16
C GLY A 79 3.47 13.02 -0.44
N LYS A 80 4.41 12.25 0.09
CA LYS A 80 5.86 12.35 -0.16
C LYS A 80 6.39 10.99 -0.62
N LYS A 81 6.23 9.96 0.19
CA LYS A 81 6.71 8.62 -0.12
C LYS A 81 5.78 7.55 0.45
N VAL A 82 5.55 6.48 -0.32
CA VAL A 82 4.94 5.23 0.14
C VAL A 82 5.90 4.10 -0.22
N VAL A 83 6.22 3.26 0.76
CA VAL A 83 7.09 2.09 0.60
C VAL A 83 6.30 0.84 0.94
N LEU A 84 6.27 -0.09 0.01
CA LEU A 84 5.76 -1.44 0.21
C LEU A 84 6.95 -2.40 0.13
N GLY A 85 7.27 -3.06 1.22
CA GLY A 85 8.32 -4.07 1.29
C GLY A 85 8.02 -5.30 0.44
N ASN A 86 8.85 -6.30 0.54
CA ASN A 86 8.67 -7.55 -0.20
C ASN A 86 7.51 -8.38 0.36
N ASN A 87 6.87 -9.16 -0.49
CA ASN A 87 5.78 -10.07 -0.11
C ASN A 87 4.57 -9.37 0.53
N VAL A 88 4.41 -8.06 0.39
CA VAL A 88 3.24 -7.34 0.91
C VAL A 88 1.98 -7.79 0.18
N ARG A 89 0.91 -7.99 0.94
CA ARG A 89 -0.43 -8.32 0.41
C ARG A 89 -1.42 -7.25 0.80
N ILE A 90 -1.97 -6.57 -0.20
CA ILE A 90 -3.00 -5.54 -0.02
C ILE A 90 -4.29 -6.08 -0.63
N ALA A 91 -5.25 -6.45 0.21
CA ALA A 91 -6.56 -6.86 -0.25
C ALA A 91 -7.36 -5.68 -0.82
N GLY A 92 -8.43 -5.98 -1.52
CA GLY A 92 -9.21 -4.94 -2.21
C GLY A 92 -9.84 -3.89 -1.29
N ARG A 93 -10.14 -2.72 -1.87
CA ARG A 93 -10.76 -1.55 -1.20
C ARG A 93 -9.92 -0.96 -0.08
N THR A 94 -8.62 -1.17 -0.10
CA THR A 94 -7.68 -0.58 0.86
C THR A 94 -7.35 0.85 0.47
N LEU A 95 -7.18 1.72 1.46
CA LEU A 95 -6.73 3.10 1.29
C LEU A 95 -5.40 3.31 2.01
N LEU A 96 -4.38 3.75 1.30
CA LEU A 96 -3.16 4.31 1.88
C LEU A 96 -3.21 5.82 1.66
N ALA A 97 -3.48 6.59 2.73
CA ALA A 97 -3.73 8.03 2.67
C ALA A 97 -2.51 8.82 3.17
N GLY A 98 -1.48 8.98 2.35
CA GLY A 98 -0.27 9.76 2.68
C GLY A 98 -0.49 11.27 2.74
N TYR A 99 -1.67 11.76 2.33
CA TYR A 99 -2.12 13.15 2.46
C TYR A 99 -3.66 13.22 2.45
N PRO A 100 -4.27 14.25 3.09
CA PRO A 100 -5.73 14.33 3.23
C PRO A 100 -6.44 14.96 2.02
N GLY A 101 -5.74 15.67 1.14
CA GLY A 101 -6.29 16.35 -0.03
C GLY A 101 -6.92 17.73 0.26
N HIS A 102 -7.12 18.10 1.52
CA HIS A 102 -7.65 19.39 1.93
C HIS A 102 -7.02 19.84 3.25
N PRO A 103 -6.87 21.17 3.50
CA PRO A 103 -6.40 21.68 4.77
C PRO A 103 -7.43 21.45 5.88
N LEU A 104 -6.95 21.31 7.13
CA LEU A 104 -7.82 21.20 8.32
C LEU A 104 -8.54 22.50 8.62
N ASP A 105 -7.89 23.64 8.35
CA ASP A 105 -8.49 24.96 8.52
C ASP A 105 -9.70 25.16 7.61
N ALA A 106 -10.82 25.59 8.19
CA ALA A 106 -12.09 25.69 7.47
C ALA A 106 -12.09 26.81 6.40
N GLU A 107 -11.46 27.94 6.67
CA GLU A 107 -11.39 29.07 5.75
C GLU A 107 -10.50 28.74 4.55
N SER A 108 -9.34 28.16 4.80
CA SER A 108 -8.43 27.66 3.76
C SER A 108 -9.08 26.61 2.89
N ARG A 109 -9.84 25.68 3.50
CA ARG A 109 -10.58 24.65 2.79
C ARG A 109 -11.70 25.24 1.93
N ALA A 110 -12.44 26.23 2.45
CA ALA A 110 -13.48 26.94 1.68
C ALA A 110 -12.89 27.74 0.52
N ALA A 111 -11.68 28.27 0.67
CA ALA A 111 -10.93 28.96 -0.39
C ALA A 111 -10.31 28.00 -1.42
N GLY A 112 -10.43 26.69 -1.25
CA GLY A 112 -9.87 25.69 -2.17
C GLY A 112 -8.36 25.56 -2.09
N LEU A 113 -7.75 25.95 -0.97
CA LEU A 113 -6.31 25.80 -0.78
C LEU A 113 -5.94 24.34 -0.59
N PRO A 114 -4.72 23.93 -0.95
CA PRO A 114 -4.23 22.57 -0.73
C PRO A 114 -3.98 22.31 0.77
N GLU A 115 -3.83 21.04 1.11
CA GLU A 115 -3.36 20.62 2.43
C GLU A 115 -1.96 21.15 2.72
N THR A 116 -1.64 21.34 4.02
CA THR A 116 -0.32 21.78 4.46
C THR A 116 0.69 20.63 4.49
N ASP A 117 1.99 20.94 4.48
CA ASP A 117 3.05 19.91 4.55
C ASP A 117 3.07 19.13 5.87
N GLU A 118 2.51 19.71 6.95
CA GLU A 118 2.37 19.08 8.27
C GLU A 118 1.33 17.96 8.29
N GLN A 119 0.37 17.99 7.36
CA GLN A 119 -0.67 16.98 7.20
C GLN A 119 -0.23 15.79 6.34
N VAL A 120 0.97 15.86 5.79
CA VAL A 120 1.51 14.87 4.87
C VAL A 120 2.51 13.97 5.59
N GLY A 121 2.43 12.66 5.37
CA GLY A 121 3.37 11.70 5.97
C GLY A 121 3.70 10.55 5.04
N ASP A 122 4.88 10.00 5.23
CA ASP A 122 5.29 8.77 4.57
C ASP A 122 4.47 7.59 5.11
N ILE A 123 4.20 6.60 4.27
CA ILE A 123 3.62 5.33 4.70
C ILE A 123 4.63 4.24 4.37
N VAL A 124 4.95 3.41 5.36
CA VAL A 124 5.87 2.30 5.20
C VAL A 124 5.21 1.01 5.66
N LEU A 125 5.09 0.06 4.74
CA LEU A 125 4.73 -1.31 5.05
C LEU A 125 5.99 -2.16 4.87
N GLU A 126 6.48 -2.75 5.93
CA GLU A 126 7.65 -3.64 5.86
C GLU A 126 7.31 -4.98 5.19
N ASP A 127 8.30 -5.87 5.09
CA ASP A 127 8.16 -7.15 4.41
C ASP A 127 7.05 -8.03 5.05
N ASN A 128 6.34 -8.78 4.22
CA ASN A 128 5.30 -9.71 4.61
C ASN A 128 4.08 -9.07 5.32
N VAL A 129 3.89 -7.76 5.25
CA VAL A 129 2.69 -7.11 5.80
C VAL A 129 1.47 -7.54 4.98
N TRP A 130 0.39 -7.88 5.67
CA TRP A 130 -0.90 -8.16 5.06
C TRP A 130 -1.98 -7.20 5.56
N LEU A 131 -2.48 -6.38 4.65
CA LEU A 131 -3.67 -5.55 4.87
C LEU A 131 -4.89 -6.29 4.32
N ALA A 132 -5.81 -6.67 5.20
CA ALA A 132 -7.07 -7.29 4.78
C ALA A 132 -8.02 -6.26 4.13
N THR A 133 -9.14 -6.73 3.59
CA THR A 133 -10.07 -5.90 2.81
C THR A 133 -10.54 -4.66 3.56
N GLY A 134 -10.49 -3.51 2.87
CA GLY A 134 -11.04 -2.25 3.37
C GLY A 134 -10.22 -1.60 4.49
N VAL A 135 -8.98 -1.99 4.70
CA VAL A 135 -8.09 -1.32 5.65
C VAL A 135 -7.76 0.09 5.15
N SER A 136 -7.74 1.06 6.07
CA SER A 136 -7.25 2.41 5.81
C SER A 136 -6.00 2.68 6.64
N VAL A 137 -4.92 3.13 5.99
CA VAL A 137 -3.65 3.51 6.63
C VAL A 137 -3.44 4.99 6.44
N MET A 138 -3.26 5.72 7.54
CA MET A 138 -3.12 7.18 7.53
C MET A 138 -1.68 7.62 7.32
N ALA A 139 -1.51 8.92 7.02
CA ALA A 139 -0.22 9.56 6.82
C ALA A 139 0.70 9.40 8.03
N GLY A 140 1.97 9.14 7.79
CA GLY A 140 3.00 8.99 8.82
C GLY A 140 3.08 7.61 9.46
N VAL A 141 2.29 6.64 9.02
CA VAL A 141 2.23 5.30 9.65
C VAL A 141 3.32 4.37 9.11
N HIS A 142 3.97 3.68 10.03
CA HIS A 142 4.89 2.56 9.77
C HIS A 142 4.31 1.25 10.34
N ILE A 143 4.23 0.23 9.51
CA ILE A 143 3.76 -1.11 9.90
C ILE A 143 4.94 -2.09 9.78
N GLY A 144 5.32 -2.66 10.93
CA GLY A 144 6.42 -3.61 11.04
C GLY A 144 6.17 -4.94 10.34
N CYS A 145 7.25 -5.63 10.02
CA CYS A 145 7.24 -6.86 9.22
C CYS A 145 6.34 -7.96 9.81
N ASN A 146 5.82 -8.82 8.92
CA ASN A 146 4.95 -9.95 9.25
C ASN A 146 3.63 -9.56 9.96
N THR A 147 3.27 -8.28 10.00
CA THR A 147 2.06 -7.82 10.67
C THR A 147 0.85 -7.99 9.77
N VAL A 148 -0.23 -8.46 10.35
CA VAL A 148 -1.55 -8.61 9.71
C VAL A 148 -2.50 -7.57 10.27
N VAL A 149 -3.18 -6.84 9.39
CA VAL A 149 -4.23 -5.87 9.77
C VAL A 149 -5.58 -6.39 9.34
N ALA A 150 -6.47 -6.59 10.30
CA ALA A 150 -7.82 -7.12 10.09
C ALA A 150 -8.68 -6.21 9.21
N ALA A 151 -9.64 -6.81 8.50
CA ALA A 151 -10.51 -6.10 7.58
C ALA A 151 -11.26 -4.93 8.22
N GLY A 152 -11.41 -3.83 7.45
CA GLY A 152 -12.13 -2.64 7.89
C GLY A 152 -11.43 -1.80 8.97
N SER A 153 -10.18 -2.12 9.29
CA SER A 153 -9.43 -1.37 10.32
C SER A 153 -8.92 -0.03 9.80
N VAL A 154 -8.76 0.93 10.71
CA VAL A 154 -8.16 2.23 10.44
C VAL A 154 -6.87 2.37 11.26
N VAL A 155 -5.74 2.37 10.58
CA VAL A 155 -4.41 2.47 11.19
C VAL A 155 -3.99 3.94 11.22
N THR A 156 -3.90 4.50 12.42
CA THR A 156 -3.58 5.91 12.66
C THR A 156 -2.24 6.11 13.37
N HIS A 157 -1.60 5.02 13.80
CA HIS A 157 -0.32 5.00 14.51
C HIS A 157 0.48 3.79 14.04
N ASP A 158 1.79 3.82 14.28
CA ASP A 158 2.67 2.72 13.96
C ASP A 158 2.22 1.40 14.61
N LEU A 159 2.42 0.32 13.89
CA LEU A 159 2.15 -1.03 14.37
C LEU A 159 3.47 -1.82 14.43
N PRO A 160 3.72 -2.54 15.55
CA PRO A 160 4.93 -3.34 15.67
C PRO A 160 4.93 -4.52 14.70
N ALA A 161 6.08 -5.17 14.57
CA ALA A 161 6.22 -6.38 13.78
C ALA A 161 5.58 -7.60 14.46
N ASN A 162 5.23 -8.63 13.66
CA ASN A 162 4.76 -9.94 14.11
C ASN A 162 3.50 -9.89 14.98
N VAL A 163 2.52 -9.08 14.60
CA VAL A 163 1.24 -8.96 15.33
C VAL A 163 0.04 -9.06 14.40
N LEU A 164 -1.09 -9.49 14.96
CA LEU A 164 -2.41 -9.23 14.41
C LEU A 164 -2.97 -7.98 15.06
N CYS A 165 -3.37 -7.02 14.21
CA CYS A 165 -3.99 -5.77 14.64
C CYS A 165 -5.40 -5.64 14.07
N GLY A 166 -6.25 -4.83 14.69
CA GLY A 166 -7.59 -4.55 14.18
C GLY A 166 -8.31 -3.44 14.93
N GLY A 167 -9.37 -2.94 14.33
CA GLY A 167 -10.24 -1.92 14.91
C GLY A 167 -10.08 -0.52 14.33
N THR A 168 -10.83 0.44 14.89
CA THR A 168 -10.82 1.86 14.51
C THR A 168 -10.78 2.71 15.79
N PRO A 169 -9.59 3.23 16.18
CA PRO A 169 -8.27 2.97 15.58
C PRO A 169 -7.77 1.53 15.79
N ALA A 170 -6.92 1.07 14.89
CA ALA A 170 -6.33 -0.27 14.96
C ALA A 170 -5.41 -0.39 16.19
N LYS A 171 -5.54 -1.52 16.89
CA LYS A 171 -4.71 -1.88 18.06
C LYS A 171 -4.24 -3.31 17.91
N VAL A 172 -3.14 -3.65 18.59
CA VAL A 172 -2.66 -5.01 18.67
C VAL A 172 -3.70 -5.89 19.36
N ILE A 173 -4.09 -6.99 18.72
CA ILE A 173 -5.00 -8.00 19.26
C ILE A 173 -4.18 -9.09 19.94
N TYR A 174 -3.18 -9.64 19.24
CA TYR A 174 -2.18 -10.57 19.79
C TYR A 174 -0.92 -10.63 18.94
N ALA A 175 0.16 -11.13 19.53
CA ALA A 175 1.39 -11.42 18.80
C ALA A 175 1.20 -12.66 17.93
N LEU A 176 1.66 -12.57 16.67
CA LEU A 176 1.76 -13.74 15.80
C LEU A 176 3.03 -14.49 16.21
N ASP A 177 2.87 -15.64 16.84
CA ASP A 177 4.00 -16.56 16.98
C ASP A 177 4.49 -16.83 15.56
N VAL A 178 5.77 -16.54 15.33
CA VAL A 178 6.45 -16.98 14.11
C VAL A 178 6.52 -18.51 14.26
N MET A 179 5.46 -19.18 13.84
CA MET A 179 5.37 -20.64 13.84
C MET A 179 6.63 -21.14 13.14
N SER A 180 7.57 -21.60 13.94
CA SER A 180 8.72 -22.32 13.45
C SER A 180 8.17 -23.40 12.50
N LYS A 181 8.83 -23.61 11.38
CA LYS A 181 8.50 -24.61 10.32
C LYS A 181 8.28 -26.05 10.85
N LYS A 182 8.14 -26.25 12.14
CA LYS A 182 8.05 -27.52 12.82
C LYS A 182 6.70 -28.25 12.65
N HIS A 183 5.64 -27.54 12.27
CA HIS A 183 4.31 -28.17 12.08
C HIS A 183 4.03 -28.66 10.64
N MET A 184 4.91 -28.38 9.67
CA MET A 184 4.74 -28.93 8.31
C MET A 184 5.50 -30.25 8.07
N THR A 185 6.41 -30.62 8.95
CA THR A 185 7.12 -31.91 8.86
C THR A 185 6.40 -33.07 9.55
N ASP A 186 5.63 -32.79 10.61
CA ASP A 186 4.95 -33.85 11.38
C ASP A 186 3.67 -34.39 10.69
N ALA A 187 3.15 -33.69 9.66
CA ALA A 187 1.99 -34.15 8.90
C ALA A 187 2.31 -35.10 7.74
N ASN A 188 3.59 -35.27 7.39
CA ASN A 188 4.03 -36.16 6.30
C ASN A 188 4.60 -37.51 6.77
N ASP A 189 4.76 -37.70 8.07
CA ASP A 189 5.30 -38.95 8.63
C ASP A 189 4.22 -39.94 9.13
N GLU A 190 2.94 -39.62 8.95
CA GLU A 190 1.78 -40.49 9.31
C GLU A 190 0.98 -40.98 8.10
N GLN A 191 1.62 -41.25 6.94
CA GLN A 191 0.96 -41.99 5.84
C GLN A 191 1.83 -43.15 5.35
#